data_fd48c8e2cc014c6a1d1dfe92293d896b
#
_entry.id   fd48c8e2cc014c6a1d1dfe92293d896b
#
_cell.length_a   1.000
_cell.length_b   1.000
_cell.length_c   1.000
_cell.angle_alpha   90.00
_cell.angle_beta   90.00
_cell.angle_gamma   90.00
#
_symmetry.space_group_name_H-M   'P 1'
#
loop_
_entity.id
_entity.type
_entity.pdbx_description
1 polymer ?
#
loop_
_entity_poly.entity_id
_entity_poly.type
_entity_poly.pdbx_seq_one_letter_code
_entity_poly.pdbx_strand_id
1 'polypeptide(L)'
;MKKHILQEDNFVYFYNKIYDHTHDIKGVECVLREQNDKQEWVLPQNIDALPFFILKDNVKESVRVANPEHFKVVIKLTLEQFLSRKFKKNIKMIAESLQPFDLIIEISHNEIVKKKKSLRRVSRRITKCKAYGINFSINNLGAEFYFARNIHRLLPLIDVLKLDMRHFNDKEKWIDLTIKFWKKLANKYQLELVVSGVETDEDEKLVDLLDINLRQGYLYGPPQPVID
;
A
#
# COMPACT_ATOMS: atom_id res chain seq x y z
N MET A 1 -32.96 -2.13 -7.48
CA MET A 1 -31.64 -1.97 -6.87
C MET A 1 -31.57 -0.62 -6.19
N LYS A 2 -31.66 -0.58 -4.85
CA LYS A 2 -31.50 0.66 -4.08
C LYS A 2 -30.03 1.09 -4.18
N LYS A 3 -29.76 2.28 -4.75
CA LYS A 3 -28.48 2.93 -4.58
C LYS A 3 -28.29 3.20 -3.10
N HIS A 4 -27.43 2.44 -2.44
CA HIS A 4 -26.91 2.84 -1.13
C HIS A 4 -26.14 4.15 -1.35
N ILE A 5 -26.74 5.23 -0.93
CA ILE A 5 -26.03 6.49 -0.71
C ILE A 5 -25.12 6.18 0.47
N LEU A 6 -23.81 6.19 0.25
CA LEU A 6 -22.82 6.06 1.31
C LEU A 6 -23.09 7.21 2.30
N GLN A 7 -23.57 6.92 3.49
CA GLN A 7 -23.58 7.88 4.59
C GLN A 7 -22.14 8.06 5.02
N GLU A 8 -21.66 9.29 5.03
CA GLU A 8 -20.27 9.66 5.34
C GLU A 8 -19.83 9.14 6.71
N ASP A 9 -20.76 9.02 7.64
CA ASP A 9 -20.52 8.65 9.04
C ASP A 9 -20.14 7.17 9.28
N ASN A 10 -20.28 6.30 8.26
CA ASN A 10 -20.04 4.87 8.42
C ASN A 10 -18.64 4.42 7.92
N PHE A 11 -17.81 5.34 7.44
CA PHE A 11 -16.49 5.01 6.91
C PHE A 11 -15.41 5.84 7.58
N VAL A 12 -14.30 5.16 7.92
CA VAL A 12 -13.11 5.82 8.46
C VAL A 12 -11.85 5.17 7.89
N TYR A 13 -10.78 5.94 7.72
CA TYR A 13 -9.48 5.38 7.42
C TYR A 13 -8.74 5.01 8.69
N PHE A 14 -8.23 3.79 8.73
CA PHE A 14 -7.25 3.34 9.69
C PHE A 14 -5.86 3.52 9.09
N TYR A 15 -4.90 3.88 9.92
CA TYR A 15 -3.53 4.09 9.53
C TYR A 15 -2.65 2.98 10.08
N ASN A 16 -1.93 2.34 9.17
CA ASN A 16 -0.90 1.40 9.49
C ASN A 16 0.45 2.08 9.20
N LYS A 17 1.22 2.36 10.25
CA LYS A 17 2.45 3.14 10.14
C LYS A 17 3.55 2.36 9.46
N ILE A 18 4.37 3.05 8.67
CA ILE A 18 5.59 2.54 8.04
C ILE A 18 6.77 3.18 8.76
N TYR A 19 7.66 2.36 9.27
CA TYR A 19 8.83 2.77 10.03
C TYR A 19 10.11 2.53 9.24
N ASP A 20 11.18 3.26 9.58
CA ASP A 20 12.52 2.90 9.17
C ASP A 20 13.24 2.07 10.25
N HIS A 21 14.50 1.73 10.01
CA HIS A 21 15.34 0.95 10.92
C HIS A 21 15.66 1.68 12.26
N THR A 22 15.43 2.97 12.35
CA THR A 22 15.56 3.77 13.59
C THR A 22 14.23 3.94 14.32
N HIS A 23 13.18 3.27 13.86
CA HIS A 23 11.81 3.36 14.34
C HIS A 23 11.16 4.75 14.14
N ASP A 24 11.70 5.56 13.24
CA ASP A 24 11.04 6.79 12.79
C ASP A 24 9.91 6.47 11.83
N ILE A 25 8.79 7.18 11.96
CA ILE A 25 7.64 7.01 11.05
C ILE A 25 7.94 7.72 9.73
N LYS A 26 7.99 6.95 8.64
CA LYS A 26 8.26 7.44 7.27
C LYS A 26 7.00 7.50 6.40
N GLY A 27 5.89 6.97 6.87
CA GLY A 27 4.64 7.02 6.15
C GLY A 27 3.52 6.26 6.83
N VAL A 28 2.37 6.29 6.17
CA VAL A 28 1.17 5.55 6.60
C VAL A 28 0.51 4.86 5.42
N GLU A 29 0.04 3.65 5.64
CA GLU A 29 -0.89 2.98 4.73
C GLU A 29 -2.32 3.22 5.21
N CYS A 30 -3.12 3.84 4.35
CA CYS A 30 -4.52 4.16 4.65
C CYS A 30 -5.40 2.98 4.25
N VAL A 31 -6.06 2.38 5.23
CA VAL A 31 -6.98 1.25 5.04
C VAL A 31 -8.38 1.68 5.42
N LEU A 32 -9.27 1.74 4.42
CA LEU A 32 -10.67 2.09 4.67
C LEU A 32 -11.37 1.00 5.50
N ARG A 33 -12.15 1.42 6.48
CA ARG A 33 -13.02 0.58 7.29
C ARG A 33 -14.46 1.08 7.20
N GLU A 34 -15.39 0.15 7.33
CA GLU A 34 -16.83 0.39 7.40
C GLU A 34 -17.34 -0.11 8.75
N GLN A 35 -18.21 0.66 9.41
CA GLN A 35 -18.83 0.21 10.64
C GLN A 35 -20.00 -0.72 10.32
N ASN A 36 -19.97 -1.94 10.86
CA ASN A 36 -21.05 -2.91 10.70
C ASN A 36 -22.19 -2.64 11.69
N ASP A 37 -23.29 -3.41 11.58
CA ASP A 37 -24.47 -3.30 12.47
C ASP A 37 -24.16 -3.54 13.96
N LYS A 38 -23.00 -4.17 14.26
CA LYS A 38 -22.52 -4.39 15.63
C LYS A 38 -21.57 -3.30 16.12
N GLN A 39 -21.44 -2.20 15.37
CA GLN A 39 -20.49 -1.11 15.63
C GLN A 39 -19.00 -1.52 15.59
N GLU A 40 -18.67 -2.61 14.90
CA GLU A 40 -17.31 -3.05 14.69
C GLU A 40 -16.77 -2.50 13.35
N TRP A 41 -15.49 -2.09 13.32
CA TRP A 41 -14.82 -1.63 12.12
C TRP A 41 -14.32 -2.82 11.29
N VAL A 42 -14.95 -3.07 10.16
CA VAL A 42 -14.64 -4.17 9.24
C VAL A 42 -14.12 -3.66 7.89
N LEU A 43 -13.53 -4.55 7.09
CA LEU A 43 -13.21 -4.23 5.69
C LEU A 43 -14.53 -4.10 4.92
N PRO A 44 -14.72 -3.00 4.18
CA PRO A 44 -15.93 -2.79 3.41
C PRO A 44 -16.12 -3.90 2.37
N GLN A 45 -17.34 -4.45 2.29
CA GLN A 45 -17.65 -5.54 1.36
C GLN A 45 -17.87 -5.06 -0.07
N ASN A 46 -18.39 -3.85 -0.26
CA ASN A 46 -18.72 -3.27 -1.57
C ASN A 46 -18.26 -1.82 -1.66
N ILE A 47 -17.08 -1.60 -2.23
CA ILE A 47 -16.61 -0.25 -2.50
C ILE A 47 -16.52 -0.03 -4.01
N ASP A 48 -17.61 0.39 -4.62
CA ASP A 48 -17.58 0.94 -5.99
C ASP A 48 -16.93 2.33 -6.04
N ALA A 49 -16.81 3.00 -4.91
CA ALA A 49 -16.29 4.34 -4.80
C ALA A 49 -15.53 4.53 -3.50
N LEU A 50 -14.23 4.76 -3.60
CA LEU A 50 -13.47 5.27 -2.46
C LEU A 50 -13.95 6.68 -2.13
N PRO A 51 -14.29 6.97 -0.88
CA PRO A 51 -14.62 8.32 -0.43
C PRO A 51 -13.33 9.13 -0.31
N PHE A 52 -12.76 9.57 -1.43
CA PHE A 52 -11.50 10.32 -1.47
C PHE A 52 -11.53 11.64 -0.72
N PHE A 53 -12.71 12.22 -0.50
CA PHE A 53 -12.87 13.42 0.30
C PHE A 53 -12.57 13.17 1.78
N ILE A 54 -13.00 12.03 2.35
CA ILE A 54 -12.65 11.62 3.72
C ILE A 54 -11.13 11.41 3.84
N LEU A 55 -10.51 10.80 2.83
CA LEU A 55 -9.07 10.56 2.83
C LEU A 55 -8.28 11.86 3.00
N LYS A 56 -8.66 12.92 2.27
CA LYS A 56 -7.96 14.21 2.31
C LYS A 56 -7.91 14.80 3.73
N ASP A 57 -9.05 14.82 4.39
CA ASP A 57 -9.17 15.45 5.70
C ASP A 57 -8.51 14.57 6.77
N ASN A 58 -8.78 13.28 6.78
CA ASN A 58 -8.17 12.34 7.73
C ASN A 58 -6.65 12.27 7.59
N VAL A 59 -6.09 12.20 6.37
CA VAL A 59 -4.63 12.14 6.20
C VAL A 59 -3.97 13.40 6.75
N LYS A 60 -4.52 14.57 6.48
CA LYS A 60 -3.97 15.84 7.00
C LYS A 60 -3.94 15.89 8.51
N GLU A 61 -4.96 15.36 9.18
CA GLU A 61 -5.03 15.29 10.63
C GLU A 61 -4.05 14.29 11.21
N SER A 62 -3.94 13.11 10.63
CA SER A 62 -3.02 12.06 11.07
C SER A 62 -1.56 12.43 10.95
N VAL A 63 -1.22 13.29 10.01
CA VAL A 63 0.17 13.65 9.68
C VAL A 63 0.59 14.98 10.28
N ARG A 64 -0.25 15.63 11.10
CA ARG A 64 0.11 16.89 11.81
C ARG A 64 1.41 16.81 12.61
N VAL A 65 1.86 15.61 12.98
CA VAL A 65 3.03 15.39 13.84
C VAL A 65 4.30 15.08 13.04
N ALA A 66 4.21 14.72 11.77
CA ALA A 66 5.35 14.31 10.96
C ALA A 66 5.86 15.46 10.08
N ASN A 67 7.16 15.51 9.87
CA ASN A 67 7.74 16.33 8.80
C ASN A 67 7.11 15.93 7.47
N PRO A 68 6.33 16.80 6.79
CA PRO A 68 5.55 16.41 5.61
C PRO A 68 6.40 16.11 4.39
N GLU A 69 7.64 16.60 4.35
CA GLU A 69 8.53 16.36 3.22
C GLU A 69 8.98 14.90 3.19
N HIS A 70 8.74 14.21 2.07
CA HIS A 70 9.03 12.79 1.85
C HIS A 70 8.22 11.80 2.73
N PHE A 71 7.17 12.28 3.40
CA PHE A 71 6.28 11.42 4.14
C PHE A 71 5.34 10.66 3.18
N LYS A 72 5.35 9.33 3.27
CA LYS A 72 4.62 8.46 2.36
C LYS A 72 3.17 8.30 2.80
N VAL A 73 2.24 8.56 1.89
CA VAL A 73 0.82 8.24 2.07
C VAL A 73 0.42 7.16 1.07
N VAL A 74 0.24 5.95 1.56
CA VAL A 74 -0.08 4.79 0.74
C VAL A 74 -1.58 4.54 0.73
N ILE A 75 -2.18 4.50 -0.46
CA ILE A 75 -3.59 4.18 -0.68
C ILE A 75 -3.69 2.86 -1.44
N LYS A 76 -4.27 1.86 -0.77
CA LYS A 76 -4.52 0.55 -1.39
C LYS A 76 -5.79 0.57 -2.22
N LEU A 77 -5.67 0.19 -3.49
CA LEU A 77 -6.78 0.07 -4.44
C LEU A 77 -6.90 -1.36 -4.97
N THR A 78 -8.12 -1.78 -5.24
CA THR A 78 -8.32 -2.92 -6.13
C THR A 78 -7.93 -2.55 -7.55
N LEU A 79 -7.58 -3.53 -8.36
CA LEU A 79 -7.26 -3.29 -9.77
C LEU A 79 -8.44 -2.69 -10.53
N GLU A 80 -9.66 -3.02 -10.14
CA GLU A 80 -10.88 -2.50 -10.73
C GLU A 80 -11.08 -1.02 -10.40
N GLN A 81 -10.95 -0.64 -9.13
CA GLN A 81 -10.96 0.75 -8.69
C GLN A 81 -9.92 1.58 -9.43
N PHE A 82 -8.66 1.10 -9.49
CA PHE A 82 -7.58 1.77 -10.20
C PHE A 82 -7.86 1.98 -11.69
N LEU A 83 -8.48 0.99 -12.36
CA LEU A 83 -8.82 1.09 -13.78
C LEU A 83 -10.14 1.79 -14.06
N SER A 84 -10.90 2.17 -13.04
CA SER A 84 -12.21 2.82 -13.19
C SER A 84 -12.14 4.20 -13.86
N ARG A 85 -13.27 4.63 -14.42
CA ARG A 85 -13.41 6.00 -14.95
C ARG A 85 -13.43 7.03 -13.83
N LYS A 86 -13.99 6.68 -12.67
CA LYS A 86 -14.10 7.56 -11.50
C LYS A 86 -12.72 7.90 -10.95
N PHE A 87 -11.86 6.90 -10.74
CA PHE A 87 -10.45 7.13 -10.35
C PHE A 87 -9.74 8.05 -11.35
N LYS A 88 -9.87 7.76 -12.66
CA LYS A 88 -9.25 8.57 -13.71
C LYS A 88 -9.64 10.05 -13.65
N LYS A 89 -10.90 10.36 -13.31
CA LYS A 89 -11.39 11.75 -13.24
C LYS A 89 -10.85 12.48 -12.02
N ASN A 90 -10.65 11.77 -10.91
CA ASN A 90 -10.34 12.38 -9.61
C ASN A 90 -8.85 12.36 -9.27
N ILE A 91 -8.03 11.60 -9.99
CA ILE A 91 -6.64 11.36 -9.58
C ILE A 91 -5.78 12.63 -9.47
N LYS A 92 -5.97 13.61 -10.36
CA LYS A 92 -5.27 14.88 -10.30
C LYS A 92 -5.63 15.64 -9.01
N MET A 93 -6.92 15.74 -8.72
CA MET A 93 -7.42 16.41 -7.51
C MET A 93 -6.88 15.71 -6.23
N ILE A 94 -6.85 14.38 -6.22
CA ILE A 94 -6.32 13.60 -5.07
C ILE A 94 -4.85 13.91 -4.88
N ALA A 95 -4.05 13.86 -5.95
CA ALA A 95 -2.62 14.16 -5.88
C ALA A 95 -2.37 15.57 -5.36
N GLU A 96 -3.06 16.58 -5.89
CA GLU A 96 -2.93 17.98 -5.47
C GLU A 96 -3.38 18.19 -4.01
N SER A 97 -4.43 17.49 -3.58
CA SER A 97 -4.95 17.63 -2.21
C SER A 97 -4.05 17.02 -1.14
N LEU A 98 -3.20 16.07 -1.49
CA LEU A 98 -2.29 15.37 -0.57
C LEU A 98 -0.87 15.96 -0.57
N GLN A 99 -0.61 16.99 -1.35
CA GLN A 99 0.68 17.67 -1.24
C GLN A 99 0.84 18.34 0.14
N PRO A 100 2.06 18.32 0.72
CA PRO A 100 3.36 17.94 0.13
C PRO A 100 3.75 16.46 0.28
N PHE A 101 2.83 15.57 0.68
CA PHE A 101 3.11 14.16 0.90
C PHE A 101 3.39 13.38 -0.39
N ASP A 102 4.21 12.35 -0.29
CA ASP A 102 4.47 11.40 -1.36
C ASP A 102 3.31 10.40 -1.48
N LEU A 103 2.37 10.68 -2.38
CA LEU A 103 1.24 9.78 -2.62
C LEU A 103 1.70 8.53 -3.36
N ILE A 104 1.42 7.37 -2.78
CA ILE A 104 1.69 6.04 -3.35
C ILE A 104 0.38 5.29 -3.55
N ILE A 105 0.09 4.87 -4.77
CA ILE A 105 -1.01 3.95 -5.05
C ILE A 105 -0.49 2.52 -4.99
N GLU A 106 -1.10 1.72 -4.14
CA GLU A 106 -0.73 0.32 -3.93
C GLU A 106 -1.76 -0.63 -4.57
N ILE A 107 -1.27 -1.60 -5.35
CA ILE A 107 -2.09 -2.62 -6.02
C ILE A 107 -1.55 -4.00 -5.68
N SER A 108 -2.46 -4.94 -5.36
CA SER A 108 -2.06 -6.31 -5.06
C SER A 108 -1.52 -7.04 -6.29
N HIS A 109 -0.37 -7.69 -6.11
CA HIS A 109 0.19 -8.60 -7.10
C HIS A 109 -0.83 -9.66 -7.55
N ASN A 110 -1.57 -10.26 -6.63
CA ASN A 110 -2.55 -11.29 -6.92
C ASN A 110 -3.65 -10.82 -7.88
N GLU A 111 -4.10 -9.57 -7.76
CA GLU A 111 -5.09 -9.00 -8.67
C GLU A 111 -4.52 -8.76 -10.07
N ILE A 112 -3.27 -8.33 -10.14
CA ILE A 112 -2.56 -8.13 -11.42
C ILE A 112 -2.44 -9.45 -12.17
N VAL A 113 -2.05 -10.52 -11.47
CA VAL A 113 -1.87 -11.85 -12.07
C VAL A 113 -3.18 -12.47 -12.53
N LYS A 114 -4.23 -12.39 -11.70
CA LYS A 114 -5.56 -12.89 -12.05
C LYS A 114 -6.12 -12.23 -13.33
N LYS A 115 -5.78 -10.97 -13.57
CA LYS A 115 -6.26 -10.18 -14.73
C LYS A 115 -5.12 -9.86 -15.72
N LYS A 116 -4.30 -10.85 -16.11
CA LYS A 116 -3.12 -10.68 -17.02
C LYS A 116 -3.40 -9.85 -18.28
N LYS A 117 -4.58 -9.97 -18.86
CA LYS A 117 -5.01 -9.19 -20.04
C LYS A 117 -5.05 -7.67 -19.79
N SER A 118 -5.05 -7.26 -18.52
CA SER A 118 -5.10 -5.85 -18.12
C SER A 118 -3.73 -5.17 -18.00
N LEU A 119 -2.61 -5.89 -18.05
CA LEU A 119 -1.25 -5.34 -17.85
C LEU A 119 -0.97 -4.09 -18.69
N ARG A 120 -1.33 -4.11 -19.98
CA ARG A 120 -1.15 -2.95 -20.87
C ARG A 120 -1.97 -1.73 -20.40
N ARG A 121 -3.17 -1.94 -19.87
CA ARG A 121 -4.02 -0.87 -19.32
C ARG A 121 -3.44 -0.35 -18.01
N VAL A 122 -2.94 -1.24 -17.16
CA VAL A 122 -2.25 -0.91 -15.91
C VAL A 122 -1.04 -0.02 -16.20
N SER A 123 -0.11 -0.48 -17.05
CA SER A 123 1.08 0.30 -17.43
C SER A 123 0.73 1.70 -17.93
N ARG A 124 -0.22 1.80 -18.87
CA ARG A 124 -0.67 3.11 -19.39
C ARG A 124 -1.26 4.01 -18.30
N ARG A 125 -1.99 3.44 -17.34
CA ARG A 125 -2.57 4.19 -16.24
C ARG A 125 -1.49 4.67 -15.29
N ILE A 126 -0.53 3.82 -14.92
CA ILE A 126 0.63 4.19 -14.10
C ILE A 126 1.37 5.37 -14.73
N THR A 127 1.76 5.25 -16.00
CA THR A 127 2.46 6.33 -16.72
C THR A 127 1.70 7.66 -16.66
N LYS A 128 0.36 7.63 -16.81
CA LYS A 128 -0.43 8.86 -16.70
C LYS A 128 -0.47 9.43 -15.29
N CYS A 129 -0.52 8.59 -14.27
CA CYS A 129 -0.56 9.06 -12.89
C CYS A 129 0.80 9.62 -12.45
N LYS A 130 1.91 9.06 -12.93
CA LYS A 130 3.25 9.61 -12.67
C LYS A 130 3.40 11.06 -13.15
N ALA A 131 2.68 11.48 -14.18
CA ALA A 131 2.66 12.88 -14.60
C ALA A 131 2.05 13.84 -13.55
N TYR A 132 1.37 13.31 -12.53
CA TYR A 132 0.86 14.07 -11.38
C TYR A 132 1.69 13.86 -10.11
N GLY A 133 2.90 13.30 -10.21
CA GLY A 133 3.78 13.02 -9.06
C GLY A 133 3.34 11.84 -8.21
N ILE A 134 2.50 10.94 -8.74
CA ILE A 134 2.02 9.77 -7.97
C ILE A 134 2.97 8.61 -8.15
N ASN A 135 3.41 8.03 -7.04
CA ASN A 135 4.22 6.83 -6.97
C ASN A 135 3.35 5.56 -6.93
N PHE A 136 3.95 4.41 -7.24
CA PHE A 136 3.25 3.13 -7.30
C PHE A 136 3.95 2.04 -6.51
N SER A 137 3.14 1.26 -5.78
CA SER A 137 3.56 0.07 -5.05
C SER A 137 2.87 -1.19 -5.56
N ILE A 138 3.59 -2.29 -5.60
CA ILE A 138 3.01 -3.64 -5.74
C ILE A 138 3.22 -4.37 -4.42
N ASN A 139 2.12 -4.82 -3.80
CA ASN A 139 2.13 -5.53 -2.54
C ASN A 139 1.78 -7.03 -2.68
N ASN A 140 1.75 -7.71 -1.53
CA ASN A 140 1.50 -9.15 -1.41
C ASN A 140 2.51 -9.98 -2.23
N LEU A 141 3.75 -9.52 -2.29
CA LEU A 141 4.85 -10.32 -2.78
C LEU A 141 5.22 -11.34 -1.70
N GLY A 142 5.43 -12.58 -2.11
CA GLY A 142 5.67 -13.69 -1.19
C GLY A 142 6.74 -14.64 -1.69
N ALA A 143 6.69 -15.89 -1.21
CA ALA A 143 7.69 -16.93 -1.46
C ALA A 143 7.80 -17.39 -2.92
N GLU A 144 6.89 -17.02 -3.77
CA GLU A 144 6.83 -17.53 -5.14
C GLU A 144 7.66 -16.69 -6.11
N PHE A 145 8.88 -17.10 -6.40
CA PHE A 145 9.83 -16.40 -7.31
C PHE A 145 9.31 -16.18 -8.73
N TYR A 146 8.40 -17.01 -9.23
CA TYR A 146 7.82 -16.83 -10.57
C TYR A 146 6.94 -15.56 -10.68
N PHE A 147 6.58 -14.95 -9.57
CA PHE A 147 5.85 -13.70 -9.56
C PHE A 147 6.62 -12.55 -10.23
N ALA A 148 7.92 -12.51 -10.09
CA ALA A 148 8.75 -11.51 -10.75
C ALA A 148 8.54 -11.52 -12.28
N ARG A 149 8.33 -12.69 -12.89
CA ARG A 149 8.05 -12.81 -14.32
C ARG A 149 6.72 -12.17 -14.71
N ASN A 150 5.71 -12.25 -13.85
CA ASN A 150 4.38 -11.72 -14.12
C ASN A 150 4.34 -10.19 -14.04
N ILE A 151 5.13 -9.58 -13.16
CA ILE A 151 5.18 -8.13 -12.96
C ILE A 151 6.38 -7.46 -13.64
N HIS A 152 7.25 -8.21 -14.30
CA HIS A 152 8.50 -7.71 -14.90
C HIS A 152 8.29 -6.46 -15.77
N ARG A 153 7.19 -6.40 -16.51
CA ARG A 153 6.85 -5.24 -17.35
C ARG A 153 6.43 -4.01 -16.56
N LEU A 154 6.08 -4.17 -15.29
CA LEU A 154 5.68 -3.07 -14.41
C LEU A 154 6.84 -2.55 -13.58
N LEU A 155 7.90 -3.37 -13.35
CA LEU A 155 9.04 -2.98 -12.51
C LEU A 155 9.66 -1.64 -12.89
N PRO A 156 9.85 -1.28 -14.18
CA PRO A 156 10.38 0.03 -14.55
C PRO A 156 9.41 1.20 -14.33
N LEU A 157 8.17 0.92 -13.98
CA LEU A 157 7.10 1.91 -13.83
C LEU A 157 6.68 2.15 -12.39
N ILE A 158 7.09 1.28 -11.47
CA ILE A 158 6.73 1.36 -10.05
C ILE A 158 7.90 1.94 -9.24
N ASP A 159 7.64 2.25 -8.00
CA ASP A 159 8.59 2.90 -7.10
C ASP A 159 8.85 2.05 -5.85
N VAL A 160 7.88 1.22 -5.46
CA VAL A 160 7.94 0.43 -4.23
C VAL A 160 7.54 -1.02 -4.49
N LEU A 161 8.29 -1.95 -3.90
CA LEU A 161 7.92 -3.35 -3.73
C LEU A 161 7.60 -3.61 -2.26
N LYS A 162 6.47 -4.26 -1.97
CA LYS A 162 6.09 -4.59 -0.60
C LYS A 162 5.93 -6.10 -0.45
N LEU A 163 6.80 -6.66 0.37
CA LEU A 163 6.76 -8.05 0.80
C LEU A 163 5.86 -8.19 2.03
N ASP A 164 5.11 -9.29 2.11
CA ASP A 164 4.35 -9.62 3.31
C ASP A 164 4.87 -10.93 3.90
N MET A 165 5.51 -10.85 5.08
CA MET A 165 6.11 -12.00 5.75
C MET A 165 5.09 -13.07 6.10
N ARG A 166 3.82 -12.72 6.30
CA ARG A 166 2.73 -13.66 6.60
C ARG A 166 2.42 -14.63 5.44
N HIS A 167 2.89 -14.31 4.24
CA HIS A 167 2.77 -15.21 3.08
C HIS A 167 3.87 -16.28 3.00
N PHE A 168 4.79 -16.27 3.95
CA PHE A 168 5.85 -17.28 4.05
C PHE A 168 5.43 -18.35 5.05
N ASN A 169 4.64 -19.34 4.61
CA ASN A 169 4.23 -20.46 5.46
C ASN A 169 5.43 -21.28 5.92
N ASP A 170 5.62 -21.44 7.22
CA ASP A 170 6.36 -22.46 8.01
C ASP A 170 7.76 -22.92 7.54
N LYS A 171 8.44 -22.21 6.66
CA LYS A 171 9.74 -22.63 6.16
C LYS A 171 10.79 -21.53 6.32
N GLU A 172 11.22 -21.33 7.54
CA GLU A 172 12.32 -20.42 7.91
C GLU A 172 13.51 -20.42 6.93
N LYS A 173 13.86 -21.57 6.35
CA LYS A 173 14.93 -21.70 5.37
C LYS A 173 14.77 -20.88 4.09
N TRP A 174 13.54 -20.52 3.70
CA TRP A 174 13.28 -19.86 2.41
C TRP A 174 12.96 -18.38 2.53
N ILE A 175 12.62 -17.91 3.73
CA ILE A 175 12.28 -16.50 3.98
C ILE A 175 13.47 -15.61 3.62
N ASP A 176 14.64 -15.91 4.19
CA ASP A 176 15.88 -15.18 3.93
C ASP A 176 16.24 -15.12 2.43
N LEU A 177 16.22 -16.26 1.75
CA LEU A 177 16.51 -16.32 0.31
C LEU A 177 15.49 -15.52 -0.51
N THR A 178 14.25 -15.54 -0.10
CA THR A 178 13.20 -14.81 -0.82
C THR A 178 13.32 -13.32 -0.63
N ILE A 179 13.56 -12.86 0.59
CA ILE A 179 13.77 -11.43 0.86
C ILE A 179 15.03 -10.95 0.13
N LYS A 180 16.13 -11.72 0.15
CA LYS A 180 17.36 -11.42 -0.62
C LYS A 180 17.09 -11.31 -2.12
N PHE A 181 16.27 -12.21 -2.67
CA PHE A 181 15.88 -12.15 -4.08
C PHE A 181 15.13 -10.84 -4.41
N TRP A 182 14.12 -10.50 -3.60
CA TRP A 182 13.35 -9.28 -3.80
C TRP A 182 14.18 -8.02 -3.57
N LYS A 183 15.09 -8.02 -2.58
CA LYS A 183 16.04 -6.93 -2.36
C LYS A 183 16.94 -6.73 -3.58
N LYS A 184 17.50 -7.81 -4.13
CA LYS A 184 18.32 -7.74 -5.36
C LYS A 184 17.52 -7.18 -6.54
N LEU A 185 16.25 -7.57 -6.67
CA LEU A 185 15.38 -7.09 -7.72
C LEU A 185 15.03 -5.60 -7.51
N ALA A 186 14.72 -5.19 -6.29
CA ALA A 186 14.47 -3.80 -5.93
C ALA A 186 15.70 -2.92 -6.27
N ASN A 187 16.88 -3.32 -5.84
CA ASN A 187 18.13 -2.62 -6.15
C ASN A 187 18.38 -2.48 -7.66
N LYS A 188 18.13 -3.57 -8.42
CA LYS A 188 18.30 -3.55 -9.88
C LYS A 188 17.41 -2.51 -10.58
N TYR A 189 16.20 -2.30 -10.08
CA TYR A 189 15.23 -1.36 -10.64
C TYR A 189 15.15 -0.04 -9.89
N GLN A 190 16.02 0.18 -8.89
CA GLN A 190 16.03 1.37 -8.02
C GLN A 190 14.70 1.59 -7.31
N LEU A 191 14.10 0.51 -6.82
CA LEU A 191 12.83 0.52 -6.08
C LEU A 191 13.09 0.50 -4.59
N GLU A 192 12.24 1.17 -3.82
CA GLU A 192 12.19 0.96 -2.38
C GLU A 192 11.61 -0.42 -2.07
N LEU A 193 12.12 -1.06 -1.02
CA LEU A 193 11.59 -2.32 -0.51
C LEU A 193 11.00 -2.10 0.87
N VAL A 194 9.74 -2.44 1.03
CA VAL A 194 9.03 -2.44 2.33
C VAL A 194 8.77 -3.88 2.72
N VAL A 195 9.11 -4.25 3.94
CA VAL A 195 8.72 -5.53 4.53
C VAL A 195 7.57 -5.31 5.50
N SER A 196 6.43 -5.95 5.24
CA SER A 196 5.25 -5.93 6.10
C SER A 196 5.01 -7.28 6.78
N GLY A 197 4.17 -7.29 7.82
CA GLY A 197 3.93 -8.49 8.62
C GLY A 197 5.07 -8.80 9.58
N VAL A 198 5.82 -7.80 10.02
CA VAL A 198 6.80 -7.91 11.12
C VAL A 198 6.01 -7.97 12.42
N GLU A 199 5.91 -9.16 13.03
CA GLU A 199 5.04 -9.40 14.19
C GLU A 199 5.82 -9.75 15.45
N THR A 200 7.08 -10.21 15.30
CA THR A 200 7.95 -10.65 16.39
C THR A 200 9.31 -9.97 16.34
N ASP A 201 10.04 -9.99 17.47
CA ASP A 201 11.43 -9.53 17.53
C ASP A 201 12.36 -10.35 16.61
N GLU A 202 12.03 -11.61 16.35
CA GLU A 202 12.75 -12.48 15.42
C GLU A 202 12.56 -11.99 13.97
N ASP A 203 11.36 -11.59 13.61
CA ASP A 203 11.08 -10.99 12.30
C ASP A 203 11.91 -9.71 12.13
N GLU A 204 11.92 -8.85 13.13
CA GLU A 204 12.67 -7.60 13.11
C GLU A 204 14.17 -7.84 12.96
N LYS A 205 14.74 -8.74 13.75
CA LYS A 205 16.15 -9.13 13.62
C LYS A 205 16.51 -9.64 12.22
N LEU A 206 15.59 -10.40 11.60
CA LEU A 206 15.80 -10.86 10.22
C LEU A 206 15.79 -9.69 9.23
N VAL A 207 14.87 -8.76 9.38
CA VAL A 207 14.77 -7.56 8.53
C VAL A 207 16.03 -6.69 8.68
N ASP A 208 16.55 -6.53 9.90
CA ASP A 208 17.79 -5.83 10.21
C ASP A 208 19.02 -6.55 9.61
N LEU A 209 19.12 -7.86 9.80
CA LEU A 209 20.21 -8.67 9.22
C LEU A 209 20.26 -8.55 7.69
N LEU A 210 19.11 -8.40 7.07
CA LEU A 210 18.99 -8.23 5.62
C LEU A 210 19.10 -6.76 5.18
N ASP A 211 19.36 -5.84 6.10
CA ASP A 211 19.51 -4.41 5.83
C ASP A 211 18.33 -3.87 5.00
N ILE A 212 17.10 -4.10 5.49
CA ILE A 212 15.86 -3.56 4.92
C ILE A 212 15.43 -2.35 5.74
N ASN A 213 15.42 -1.19 5.10
CA ASN A 213 15.14 0.05 5.81
C ASN A 213 13.67 0.20 6.21
N LEU A 214 12.71 -0.04 5.28
CA LEU A 214 11.31 0.21 5.53
C LEU A 214 10.56 -1.04 5.97
N ARG A 215 9.82 -0.90 7.07
CA ARG A 215 9.15 -2.02 7.74
C ARG A 215 7.78 -1.63 8.28
N GLN A 216 6.90 -2.61 8.44
CA GLN A 216 5.54 -2.44 8.92
C GLN A 216 5.04 -3.74 9.56
N GLY A 217 4.31 -3.68 10.68
CA GLY A 217 3.74 -4.87 11.30
C GLY A 217 3.19 -4.61 12.69
N TYR A 218 2.59 -5.62 13.28
CA TYR A 218 1.97 -5.52 14.62
C TYR A 218 3.00 -5.38 15.75
N LEU A 219 4.26 -5.72 15.52
CA LEU A 219 5.33 -5.43 16.45
C LEU A 219 5.38 -3.93 16.78
N TYR A 220 5.10 -3.06 15.80
CA TYR A 220 5.09 -1.59 15.95
C TYR A 220 3.73 -1.02 16.35
N GLY A 221 2.73 -1.88 16.53
CA GLY A 221 1.37 -1.53 16.90
C GLY A 221 0.33 -1.84 15.83
N PRO A 222 -0.93 -2.02 16.24
CA PRO A 222 -2.03 -2.27 15.31
C PRO A 222 -2.40 -1.02 14.52
N PRO A 223 -3.11 -1.19 13.37
CA PRO A 223 -3.71 -0.07 12.67
C PRO A 223 -4.65 0.73 13.59
N GLN A 224 -4.53 2.04 13.57
CA GLN A 224 -5.30 2.95 14.42
C GLN A 224 -6.26 3.79 13.58
N PRO A 225 -7.51 4.03 14.03
CA PRO A 225 -8.36 5.03 13.40
C PRO A 225 -7.78 6.43 13.63
N VAL A 226 -8.08 7.37 12.74
CA VAL A 226 -7.98 8.78 13.09
C VAL A 226 -9.12 9.06 14.06
N ILE A 227 -8.78 9.30 15.29
CA ILE A 227 -9.72 9.78 16.30
C ILE A 227 -9.40 11.26 16.49
N ASP A 228 -10.44 12.09 16.36
CA ASP A 228 -10.41 13.50 16.76
C ASP A 228 -10.12 13.65 18.24
#